data_a53164ef2918b7f1ac960efb5cb8e1ed
#
_entry.id   a53164ef2918b7f1ac960efb5cb8e1ed
#
_cell.length_a   1.000
_cell.length_b   1.000
_cell.length_c   1.000
_cell.angle_alpha   90.00
_cell.angle_beta   90.00
_cell.angle_gamma   90.00
#
_symmetry.space_group_name_H-M   'P 1'
#
loop_
_entity.id
_entity.type
_entity.pdbx_description
1 polymer ?
#
loop_
_entity_poly.entity_id
_entity_poly.type
_entity_poly.pdbx_seq_one_letter_code
_entity_poly.pdbx_strand_id
1 'polypeptide(L)'
;MSDTYMHPIVERMMAADTMSQWLGIDVLESAPGVCRCSLEVREDMVNGFGIAHGAITYALADSTLAFAVNAQGRHAVSVTSTIQHLAPVVLGDTLHSEAILRAEGGRIVHVDVEVKNQEGARVAWLTATGFKKSTSWT
;
A
#
# COMPACT_ATOMS: atom_id res chain seq x y z
N MET A 1 14.29 16.88 -9.81
CA MET A 1 13.06 16.94 -9.03
C MET A 1 12.04 15.98 -9.61
N SER A 2 11.58 15.06 -8.82
CA SER A 2 10.60 14.09 -9.31
C SER A 2 9.22 14.74 -9.37
N ASP A 3 8.59 14.67 -10.53
CA ASP A 3 7.20 15.09 -10.67
C ASP A 3 6.33 13.99 -10.08
N THR A 4 6.14 14.06 -8.75
CA THR A 4 5.27 13.12 -8.07
C THR A 4 3.82 13.52 -8.36
N TYR A 5 3.10 12.64 -9.03
CA TYR A 5 1.68 12.86 -9.27
C TYR A 5 0.86 12.11 -8.23
N MET A 6 0.03 12.85 -7.51
CA MET A 6 -0.95 12.26 -6.60
C MET A 6 -2.34 12.44 -7.17
N HIS A 7 -3.03 11.32 -7.40
CA HIS A 7 -4.40 11.35 -7.89
C HIS A 7 -5.30 12.07 -6.87
N PRO A 8 -6.23 12.94 -7.31
CA PRO A 8 -7.09 13.69 -6.38
C PRO A 8 -7.85 12.84 -5.37
N ILE A 9 -8.30 11.66 -5.77
CA ILE A 9 -8.99 10.74 -4.86
C ILE A 9 -8.02 10.25 -3.78
N VAL A 10 -6.79 9.91 -4.15
CA VAL A 10 -5.77 9.43 -3.19
C VAL A 10 -5.38 10.54 -2.23
N GLU A 11 -5.26 11.77 -2.72
CA GLU A 11 -5.01 12.93 -1.86
C GLU A 11 -6.11 13.09 -0.82
N ARG A 12 -7.37 12.96 -1.25
CA ARG A 12 -8.54 13.03 -0.37
C ARG A 12 -8.56 11.90 0.66
N MET A 13 -8.23 10.68 0.23
CA MET A 13 -8.14 9.52 1.13
C MET A 13 -7.05 9.74 2.16
N MET A 14 -5.86 10.14 1.73
CA MET A 14 -4.71 10.33 2.62
C MET A 14 -4.97 11.43 3.66
N ALA A 15 -5.69 12.48 3.27
CA ALA A 15 -6.02 13.58 4.18
C ALA A 15 -6.87 13.14 5.38
N ALA A 16 -7.63 12.05 5.26
CA ALA A 16 -8.48 11.50 6.31
C ALA A 16 -7.93 10.19 6.91
N ASP A 17 -6.83 9.68 6.39
CA ASP A 17 -6.25 8.39 6.79
C ASP A 17 -5.22 8.60 7.91
N THR A 18 -5.72 8.67 9.14
CA THR A 18 -4.88 8.95 10.30
C THR A 18 -3.83 7.87 10.55
N MET A 19 -4.14 6.61 10.25
CA MET A 19 -3.20 5.51 10.43
C MET A 19 -2.03 5.60 9.44
N SER A 20 -2.33 5.83 8.16
CA SER A 20 -1.27 5.98 7.15
C SER A 20 -0.40 7.20 7.45
N GLN A 21 -0.99 8.29 7.93
CA GLN A 21 -0.25 9.47 8.38
C GLN A 21 0.65 9.15 9.56
N TRP A 22 0.13 8.44 10.56
CA TRP A 22 0.91 8.04 11.73
C TRP A 22 2.08 7.13 11.37
N LEU A 23 1.87 6.20 10.41
CA LEU A 23 2.93 5.34 9.91
C LEU A 23 3.99 6.10 9.12
N GLY A 24 3.70 7.32 8.70
CA GLY A 24 4.62 8.11 7.89
C GLY A 24 4.68 7.64 6.44
N ILE A 25 3.58 7.09 5.92
CA ILE A 25 3.51 6.64 4.53
C ILE A 25 3.52 7.86 3.61
N ASP A 26 4.46 7.86 2.66
CA ASP A 26 4.52 8.83 1.58
C ASP A 26 3.97 8.20 0.31
N VAL A 27 3.00 8.87 -0.32
CA VAL A 27 2.51 8.45 -1.64
C VAL A 27 3.44 9.05 -2.68
N LEU A 28 4.16 8.20 -3.39
CA LEU A 28 5.14 8.63 -4.40
C LEU A 28 4.49 8.83 -5.76
N GLU A 29 3.50 7.99 -6.09
CA GLU A 29 2.80 8.04 -7.36
C GLU A 29 1.46 7.35 -7.20
N SER A 30 0.41 7.90 -7.77
CA SER A 30 -0.90 7.25 -7.78
C SER A 30 -1.65 7.56 -9.07
N ALA A 31 -2.28 6.53 -9.61
CA ALA A 31 -3.12 6.58 -10.80
C ALA A 31 -4.15 5.46 -10.70
N PRO A 32 -5.24 5.48 -11.51
CA PRO A 32 -6.19 4.38 -11.48
C PRO A 32 -5.51 3.02 -11.68
N GLY A 33 -5.62 2.15 -10.68
CA GLY A 33 -5.07 0.79 -10.73
C GLY A 33 -3.59 0.66 -10.39
N VAL A 34 -2.89 1.76 -10.09
CA VAL A 34 -1.45 1.75 -9.76
C VAL A 34 -1.16 2.73 -8.64
N CYS A 35 -0.37 2.30 -7.67
CA CYS A 35 0.10 3.21 -6.63
C CYS A 35 1.46 2.77 -6.12
N ARG A 36 2.32 3.74 -5.82
CA ARG A 36 3.60 3.50 -5.16
C ARG A 36 3.70 4.35 -3.91
N CYS A 37 4.12 3.74 -2.83
CA CYS A 37 4.31 4.40 -1.54
C CYS A 37 5.66 4.02 -0.94
N SER A 38 6.09 4.80 0.05
CA SER A 38 7.27 4.48 0.85
C SER A 38 6.98 4.67 2.33
N LEU A 39 7.78 4.00 3.16
CA LEU A 39 7.70 4.07 4.61
C LEU A 39 9.09 3.80 5.19
N GLU A 40 9.53 4.66 6.11
CA GLU A 40 10.76 4.43 6.86
C GLU A 40 10.43 3.69 8.16
N VAL A 41 11.17 2.61 8.43
CA VAL A 41 10.96 1.79 9.64
C VAL A 41 11.58 2.50 10.84
N ARG A 42 10.72 2.89 11.79
CA ARG A 42 11.08 3.57 13.02
C ARG A 42 11.22 2.59 14.17
N GLU A 43 11.82 3.08 15.26
CA GLU A 43 12.05 2.30 16.48
C GLU A 43 10.75 1.74 17.09
N ASP A 44 9.65 2.48 17.00
CA ASP A 44 8.35 2.06 17.52
C ASP A 44 7.60 1.05 16.62
N MET A 45 8.24 0.60 15.57
CA MET A 45 7.69 -0.38 14.63
C MET A 45 8.33 -1.77 14.75
N VAL A 46 9.34 -1.91 15.61
CA VAL A 46 10.03 -3.20 15.75
C VAL A 46 9.33 -4.12 16.76
N ASN A 47 9.47 -5.42 16.53
CA ASN A 47 8.93 -6.45 17.42
C ASN A 47 9.97 -6.91 18.46
N GLY A 48 9.63 -7.94 19.24
CA GLY A 48 10.51 -8.47 20.26
C GLY A 48 11.81 -9.11 19.75
N PHE A 49 11.91 -9.37 18.45
CA PHE A 49 13.14 -9.87 17.81
C PHE A 49 14.06 -8.74 17.32
N GLY A 50 13.64 -7.48 17.44
CA GLY A 50 14.42 -6.35 16.94
C GLY A 50 14.28 -6.07 15.45
N ILE A 51 13.32 -6.69 14.79
CA ILE A 51 13.00 -6.46 13.38
C ILE A 51 11.61 -5.83 13.27
N ALA A 52 11.32 -5.21 12.13
CA ALA A 52 10.02 -4.59 11.92
C ALA A 52 8.90 -5.62 12.12
N HIS A 53 7.86 -5.22 12.84
CA HIS A 53 6.68 -6.04 13.01
C HIS A 53 6.05 -6.32 11.64
N GLY A 54 5.63 -7.57 11.38
CA GLY A 54 5.00 -7.93 10.11
C GLY A 54 3.76 -7.09 9.80
N ALA A 55 3.08 -6.60 10.83
CA ALA A 55 1.93 -5.71 10.67
C ALA A 55 2.29 -4.40 9.99
N ILE A 56 3.52 -3.92 10.12
CA ILE A 56 3.98 -2.67 9.49
C ILE A 56 4.10 -2.85 7.98
N THR A 57 4.73 -3.92 7.54
CA THR A 57 4.85 -4.24 6.12
C THR A 57 3.47 -4.48 5.50
N TYR A 58 2.60 -5.19 6.23
CA TYR A 58 1.22 -5.41 5.80
C TYR A 58 0.46 -4.10 5.67
N ALA A 59 0.55 -3.21 6.67
CA ALA A 59 -0.17 -1.93 6.65
C ALA A 59 0.25 -1.05 5.48
N LEU A 60 1.55 -1.01 5.18
CA LEU A 60 2.05 -0.30 4.00
C LEU A 60 1.46 -0.86 2.72
N ALA A 61 1.50 -2.18 2.54
CA ALA A 61 0.95 -2.83 1.36
C ALA A 61 -0.56 -2.61 1.24
N ASP A 62 -1.28 -2.68 2.36
CA ASP A 62 -2.73 -2.50 2.41
C ASP A 62 -3.13 -1.08 2.02
N SER A 63 -2.46 -0.06 2.54
CA SER A 63 -2.71 1.34 2.16
C SER A 63 -2.44 1.55 0.68
N THR A 64 -1.34 0.99 0.17
CA THR A 64 -0.95 1.15 -1.23
C THR A 64 -1.99 0.56 -2.18
N LEU A 65 -2.48 -0.65 -1.87
CA LEU A 65 -3.51 -1.27 -2.69
C LEU A 65 -4.84 -0.50 -2.64
N ALA A 66 -5.22 0.00 -1.46
CA ALA A 66 -6.45 0.77 -1.30
C ALA A 66 -6.43 2.03 -2.16
N PHE A 67 -5.31 2.74 -2.18
CA PHE A 67 -5.14 3.92 -3.01
C PHE A 67 -5.26 3.57 -4.51
N ALA A 68 -4.60 2.50 -4.94
CA ALA A 68 -4.62 2.09 -6.34
C ALA A 68 -6.04 1.77 -6.83
N VAL A 69 -6.79 1.01 -6.05
CA VAL A 69 -8.14 0.57 -6.44
C VAL A 69 -9.13 1.73 -6.36
N ASN A 70 -9.09 2.52 -5.29
CA ASN A 70 -10.01 3.65 -5.11
C ASN A 70 -9.78 4.76 -6.13
N ALA A 71 -8.56 4.90 -6.64
CA ALA A 71 -8.25 5.89 -7.68
C ALA A 71 -9.02 5.64 -8.99
N GLN A 72 -9.62 4.47 -9.16
CA GLN A 72 -10.51 4.20 -10.29
C GLN A 72 -11.85 4.94 -10.21
N GLY A 73 -12.21 5.49 -9.04
CA GLY A 73 -13.38 6.35 -8.87
C GLY A 73 -14.45 5.81 -7.94
N ARG A 74 -14.62 4.50 -7.84
CA ARG A 74 -15.60 3.89 -6.94
C ARG A 74 -14.97 3.58 -5.59
N HIS A 75 -15.77 3.69 -4.53
CA HIS A 75 -15.34 3.22 -3.22
C HIS A 75 -15.06 1.72 -3.29
N ALA A 76 -13.90 1.31 -2.82
CA ALA A 76 -13.49 -0.09 -2.85
C ALA A 76 -12.86 -0.48 -1.52
N VAL A 77 -13.09 -1.74 -1.13
CA VAL A 77 -12.53 -2.31 0.10
C VAL A 77 -11.92 -3.68 -0.23
N SER A 78 -10.91 -4.07 0.54
CA SER A 78 -10.34 -5.41 0.41
C SER A 78 -11.27 -6.43 1.08
N VAL A 79 -11.36 -7.61 0.49
CA VAL A 79 -12.16 -8.73 1.00
C VAL A 79 -11.23 -9.81 1.56
N THR A 80 -10.19 -10.15 0.82
CA THR A 80 -9.18 -11.09 1.27
C THR A 80 -7.80 -10.57 0.88
N SER A 81 -6.82 -10.82 1.75
CA SER A 81 -5.42 -10.49 1.48
C SER A 81 -4.55 -11.60 2.01
N THR A 82 -3.53 -11.98 1.24
CA THR A 82 -2.52 -12.93 1.67
C THR A 82 -1.15 -12.29 1.48
N ILE A 83 -0.38 -12.23 2.54
CA ILE A 83 0.98 -11.69 2.49
C ILE A 83 2.01 -12.78 2.72
N GLN A 84 3.08 -12.74 1.92
CA GLN A 84 4.27 -13.56 2.10
C GLN A 84 5.40 -12.64 2.58
N HIS A 85 5.93 -12.88 3.77
CA HIS A 85 7.11 -12.19 4.27
C HIS A 85 8.33 -12.95 3.78
N LEU A 86 9.12 -12.35 2.89
CA LEU A 86 10.20 -13.02 2.17
C LEU A 86 11.57 -12.79 2.81
N ALA A 87 11.74 -11.68 3.52
CA ALA A 87 13.00 -11.32 4.15
C ALA A 87 12.73 -10.42 5.37
N PRO A 88 13.64 -10.44 6.37
CA PRO A 88 13.51 -9.53 7.52
C PRO A 88 13.61 -8.07 7.09
N VAL A 89 12.83 -7.23 7.75
CA VAL A 89 12.89 -5.78 7.62
C VAL A 89 13.45 -5.23 8.92
N VAL A 90 14.47 -4.40 8.85
CA VAL A 90 15.17 -3.92 10.04
C VAL A 90 14.94 -2.44 10.26
N LEU A 91 15.23 -2.00 11.48
CA LEU A 91 15.18 -0.58 11.85
C LEU A 91 16.01 0.25 10.88
N GLY A 92 15.42 1.34 10.40
CA GLY A 92 16.09 2.24 9.46
C GLY A 92 15.89 1.89 8.00
N ASP A 93 15.35 0.70 7.68
CA ASP A 93 15.01 0.39 6.29
C ASP A 93 13.97 1.36 5.76
N THR A 94 14.09 1.71 4.48
CA THR A 94 13.04 2.39 3.74
C THR A 94 12.35 1.39 2.84
N LEU A 95 11.07 1.17 3.10
CA LEU A 95 10.27 0.26 2.30
C LEU A 95 9.60 1.00 1.15
N HIS A 96 9.57 0.37 0.00
CA HIS A 96 8.88 0.85 -1.19
C HIS A 96 7.84 -0.20 -1.58
N SER A 97 6.58 0.21 -1.64
CA SER A 97 5.49 -0.67 -2.06
C SER A 97 4.96 -0.22 -3.42
N GLU A 98 4.59 -1.18 -4.25
CA GLU A 98 3.94 -0.93 -5.52
C GLU A 98 2.75 -1.86 -5.66
N ALA A 99 1.56 -1.26 -5.82
CA ALA A 99 0.32 -1.98 -6.07
C ALA A 99 -0.07 -1.87 -7.53
N ILE A 100 -0.41 -3.00 -8.13
CA ILE A 100 -0.85 -3.05 -9.52
C ILE A 100 -2.13 -3.88 -9.59
N LEU A 101 -3.19 -3.28 -10.15
CA LEU A 101 -4.42 -3.98 -10.48
C LEU A 101 -4.11 -4.96 -11.61
N ARG A 102 -4.34 -6.24 -11.38
CA ARG A 102 -4.02 -7.30 -12.36
C ARG A 102 -5.21 -7.73 -13.18
N ALA A 103 -6.39 -7.76 -12.56
CA ALA A 103 -7.60 -8.21 -13.22
C ALA A 103 -8.82 -7.64 -12.53
N GLU A 104 -9.90 -7.48 -13.27
CA GLU A 104 -11.18 -7.12 -12.69
C GLU A 104 -12.31 -7.73 -13.48
N GLY A 105 -13.41 -8.06 -12.77
CA GLY A 105 -14.63 -8.56 -13.37
C GLY A 105 -15.82 -8.08 -12.55
N GLY A 106 -16.68 -7.27 -13.15
CA GLY A 106 -17.79 -6.66 -12.43
C GLY A 106 -17.28 -5.77 -11.29
N ARG A 107 -17.58 -6.15 -10.05
CA ARG A 107 -17.17 -5.42 -8.86
C ARG A 107 -15.95 -6.00 -8.18
N ILE A 108 -15.42 -7.12 -8.67
CA ILE A 108 -14.29 -7.80 -8.08
C ILE A 108 -13.02 -7.33 -8.76
N VAL A 109 -12.00 -7.01 -7.95
CA VAL A 109 -10.68 -6.63 -8.44
C VAL A 109 -9.62 -7.52 -7.80
N HIS A 110 -8.56 -7.82 -8.55
CA HIS A 110 -7.41 -8.57 -8.07
C HIS A 110 -6.17 -7.69 -8.16
N VAL A 111 -5.47 -7.57 -7.05
CA VAL A 111 -4.35 -6.63 -6.91
C VAL A 111 -3.15 -7.37 -6.36
N ASP A 112 -1.97 -7.10 -6.94
CA ASP A 112 -0.69 -7.54 -6.40
C ASP A 112 0.04 -6.33 -5.82
N VAL A 113 0.71 -6.55 -4.68
CA VAL A 113 1.59 -5.54 -4.08
C VAL A 113 2.95 -6.16 -3.83
N GLU A 114 3.99 -5.53 -4.33
CA GLU A 114 5.36 -5.90 -4.05
C GLU A 114 5.96 -4.86 -3.09
N VAL A 115 6.67 -5.34 -2.06
CA VAL A 115 7.38 -4.46 -1.12
C VAL A 115 8.87 -4.78 -1.19
N LYS A 116 9.66 -3.75 -1.42
CA LYS A 116 11.13 -3.83 -1.50
C LYS A 116 11.75 -2.91 -0.46
N ASN A 117 12.97 -3.24 -0.04
CA ASN A 117 13.76 -2.32 0.77
C ASN A 117 14.55 -1.34 -0.11
N GLN A 118 15.37 -0.48 0.50
CA GLN A 118 16.17 0.53 -0.21
C GLN A 118 17.21 -0.05 -1.16
N GLU A 119 17.56 -1.32 -0.98
CA GLU A 119 18.54 -2.01 -1.85
C GLU A 119 17.85 -2.72 -3.02
N GLY A 120 16.52 -2.59 -3.13
CA GLY A 120 15.74 -3.24 -4.16
C GLY A 120 15.46 -4.71 -3.88
N ALA A 121 15.77 -5.21 -2.69
CA ALA A 121 15.46 -6.58 -2.31
C ALA A 121 13.98 -6.71 -1.99
N ARG A 122 13.33 -7.71 -2.52
CA ARG A 122 11.92 -8.00 -2.24
C ARG A 122 11.79 -8.54 -0.81
N VAL A 123 11.05 -7.83 0.04
CA VAL A 123 10.86 -8.22 1.43
C VAL A 123 9.48 -8.79 1.69
N ALA A 124 8.50 -8.48 0.85
CA ALA A 124 7.17 -9.04 0.97
C ALA A 124 6.42 -9.01 -0.36
N TRP A 125 5.44 -9.88 -0.46
CA TRP A 125 4.52 -9.94 -1.58
C TRP A 125 3.12 -10.15 -1.02
N LEU A 126 2.17 -9.33 -1.45
CA LEU A 126 0.77 -9.43 -1.04
C LEU A 126 -0.11 -9.59 -2.28
N THR A 127 -1.07 -10.51 -2.20
CA THR A 127 -2.13 -10.63 -3.19
C THR A 127 -3.45 -10.36 -2.49
N ALA A 128 -4.34 -9.62 -3.13
CA ALA A 128 -5.61 -9.26 -2.55
C ALA A 128 -6.74 -9.32 -3.55
N THR A 129 -7.93 -9.61 -3.04
CA THR A 129 -9.19 -9.46 -3.76
C THR A 129 -9.94 -8.32 -3.13
N GLY A 130 -10.37 -7.36 -3.93
CA GLY A 130 -11.16 -6.22 -3.50
C GLY A 130 -12.55 -6.23 -4.10
N PHE A 131 -13.42 -5.43 -3.50
CA PHE A 131 -14.80 -5.27 -3.93
C PHE A 131 -15.10 -3.80 -4.14
N LYS A 132 -15.60 -3.44 -5.32
CA LYS A 132 -16.03 -2.08 -5.65
C LYS A 132 -17.49 -1.91 -5.27
N LYS A 133 -17.75 -0.94 -4.40
CA LYS A 133 -19.11 -0.60 -3.97
C LYS A 133 -19.87 0.11 -5.08
N SER A 134 -21.18 0.27 -4.92
CA SER A 134 -22.00 1.04 -5.85
C SER A 134 -21.81 2.56 -5.72
N THR A 135 -21.23 3.01 -4.61
CA THR A 135 -20.94 4.41 -4.36
C THR A 135 -19.60 4.84 -4.96
N SER A 136 -19.40 6.13 -5.15
CA SER A 136 -18.18 6.65 -5.74
C SER A 136 -17.64 7.88 -5.00
N TRP A 137 -16.39 8.22 -5.27
CA TRP A 137 -15.71 9.36 -4.69
C TRP A 137 -16.16 10.70 -5.30
N THR A 138 -16.81 10.64 -6.43
CA THR A 138 -17.25 11.82 -7.17
C THR A 138 -18.76 11.96 -7.24
#